data_14dc7f4d4cd45e5dbaf8a3850ce75fd5
#
_entry.id   14dc7f4d4cd45e5dbaf8a3850ce75fd5
#
_cell.length_a   1.000
_cell.length_b   1.000
_cell.length_c   1.000
_cell.angle_alpha   90.00
_cell.angle_beta   90.00
_cell.angle_gamma   90.00
#
_symmetry.space_group_name_H-M   'P 1'
#
loop_
_entity.id
_entity.type
_entity.pdbx_description
1 polymer ?
#
loop_
_entity_poly.entity_id
_entity_poly.type
_entity_poly.pdbx_seq_one_letter_code
_entity_poly.pdbx_strand_id
1 'polypeptide(L)'
;MADKSLTTTVIGSFPKPSYLPIEDWFNSARNDGGMDTERVTKEFTQYIEKKSDSDEHLFVRAAKEVINLQIDAGIDIPTDGEVRRENYIHYHCRYLEGFDFKNLEHRVLRDGAYETNLPAVRNKIKHNGSSYSVHDFKSSQSVSSAPVKFTLPGPLTIMDTTADCFYDDRPKLNRDLAETVNKEILSLVNAGCKYIQVDEPLFARQVDDASSFGMEGIERCFHGVPKDVTKIIHMCCGYPDHIDDEDYKKADPESYHLLAKEVDELNIDQVSIEDAHCQNNLELLEKFEKKSVIFGAIAIASSRIEREEEILSLIHI
;
A
#
# COMPACT_ATOMS: atom_id res chain seq x y z
N MET A 1 25.86 -25.95 6.77
CA MET A 1 25.20 -24.63 6.92
C MET A 1 23.89 -24.76 6.20
N ALA A 2 22.76 -24.62 6.88
CA ALA A 2 21.46 -24.68 6.22
C ALA A 2 21.44 -23.55 5.20
N ASP A 3 21.10 -23.91 3.98
CA ASP A 3 20.85 -22.98 2.88
C ASP A 3 19.75 -22.02 3.38
N LYS A 4 20.08 -20.75 3.62
CA LYS A 4 19.07 -19.75 3.97
C LYS A 4 18.31 -19.47 2.69
N SER A 5 17.17 -20.15 2.51
CA SER A 5 16.22 -19.76 1.47
C SER A 5 15.86 -18.29 1.65
N LEU A 6 15.71 -17.54 0.55
CA LEU A 6 15.22 -16.17 0.59
C LEU A 6 13.81 -16.15 1.19
N THR A 7 13.54 -15.20 2.07
CA THR A 7 12.20 -15.01 2.62
C THR A 7 11.31 -14.38 1.56
N THR A 8 10.12 -14.92 1.38
CA THR A 8 9.16 -14.49 0.37
C THR A 8 7.98 -13.75 0.99
N THR A 9 7.53 -12.71 0.31
CA THR A 9 6.32 -11.95 0.67
C THR A 9 5.65 -11.39 -0.59
N VAL A 10 4.47 -10.82 -0.44
CA VAL A 10 3.73 -10.13 -1.50
C VAL A 10 3.52 -8.66 -1.13
N ILE A 11 3.15 -7.80 -2.08
CA ILE A 11 2.95 -6.36 -1.81
C ILE A 11 1.81 -6.17 -0.82
N GLY A 12 0.57 -6.53 -1.18
CA GLY A 12 -0.60 -6.31 -0.33
C GLY A 12 -1.87 -6.88 -0.93
N SER A 13 -2.40 -6.21 -1.94
CA SER A 13 -3.71 -6.45 -2.51
C SER A 13 -3.78 -7.73 -3.37
N PHE A 14 -4.92 -8.41 -3.28
CA PHE A 14 -5.30 -9.55 -4.11
C PHE A 14 -6.69 -9.33 -4.71
N PRO A 15 -7.01 -9.98 -5.84
CA PRO A 15 -8.35 -9.93 -6.42
C PRO A 15 -9.40 -10.39 -5.40
N LYS A 16 -10.48 -9.62 -5.29
CA LYS A 16 -11.56 -9.93 -4.35
C LYS A 16 -12.45 -11.05 -4.87
N PRO A 17 -12.78 -12.06 -4.04
CA PRO A 17 -13.77 -13.05 -4.40
C PRO A 17 -15.13 -12.39 -4.72
N SER A 18 -15.81 -12.90 -5.75
CA SER A 18 -17.08 -12.35 -6.27
C SER A 18 -18.25 -12.37 -5.28
N TYR A 19 -18.14 -13.13 -4.19
CA TYR A 19 -19.18 -13.18 -3.14
C TYR A 19 -19.08 -12.04 -2.13
N LEU A 20 -18.00 -11.22 -2.18
CA LEU A 20 -17.88 -10.05 -1.30
C LEU A 20 -18.86 -8.95 -1.72
N PRO A 21 -19.43 -8.21 -0.75
CA PRO A 21 -20.40 -7.14 -1.01
C PRO A 21 -19.76 -5.83 -1.48
N ILE A 22 -18.47 -5.84 -1.77
CA ILE A 22 -17.70 -4.70 -2.28
C ILE A 22 -16.99 -5.10 -3.57
N GLU A 23 -16.91 -4.17 -4.50
CA GLU A 23 -16.21 -4.41 -5.75
C GLU A 23 -14.69 -4.34 -5.58
N ASP A 24 -14.01 -5.07 -6.46
CA ASP A 24 -12.60 -4.90 -6.68
C ASP A 24 -12.36 -3.64 -7.51
N TRP A 25 -11.50 -2.80 -7.05
CA TRP A 25 -11.13 -1.59 -7.79
C TRP A 25 -10.42 -1.92 -9.12
N PHE A 26 -9.71 -3.05 -9.17
CA PHE A 26 -9.07 -3.59 -10.38
C PHE A 26 -9.99 -4.45 -11.26
N ASN A 27 -11.30 -4.35 -11.11
CA ASN A 27 -12.21 -5.20 -11.86
C ASN A 27 -12.13 -4.90 -13.38
N SER A 28 -11.39 -5.76 -14.07
CA SER A 28 -11.19 -5.72 -15.52
C SER A 28 -12.46 -6.00 -16.35
N ALA A 29 -13.57 -6.37 -15.72
CA ALA A 29 -14.84 -6.62 -16.39
C ALA A 29 -15.57 -5.35 -16.83
N ARG A 30 -15.00 -4.17 -16.64
CA ARG A 30 -15.59 -2.91 -17.08
C ARG A 30 -15.29 -2.63 -18.53
N ASN A 31 -16.34 -2.42 -19.29
CA ASN A 31 -16.28 -2.06 -20.71
C ASN A 31 -15.80 -0.60 -20.96
N ASP A 32 -15.59 0.21 -19.92
CA ASP A 32 -15.27 1.64 -20.01
C ASP A 32 -13.83 2.00 -19.58
N GLY A 33 -13.09 0.97 -19.18
CA GLY A 33 -11.64 1.00 -19.26
C GLY A 33 -10.89 1.89 -18.28
N GLY A 34 -11.39 2.22 -17.10
CA GLY A 34 -10.63 3.03 -16.15
C GLY A 34 -10.97 2.75 -14.69
N MET A 35 -10.05 3.11 -13.78
CA MET A 35 -10.32 3.17 -12.36
C MET A 35 -11.37 4.26 -12.07
N ASP A 36 -12.62 3.89 -11.85
CA ASP A 36 -13.65 4.82 -11.43
C ASP A 36 -13.64 4.99 -9.90
N THR A 37 -12.66 5.75 -9.43
CA THR A 37 -12.43 6.02 -8.01
C THR A 37 -13.65 6.68 -7.37
N GLU A 38 -14.32 7.59 -8.08
CA GLU A 38 -15.50 8.29 -7.58
C GLU A 38 -16.65 7.31 -7.33
N ARG A 39 -16.95 6.44 -8.29
CA ARG A 39 -18.03 5.46 -8.18
C ARG A 39 -17.75 4.48 -7.04
N VAL A 40 -16.56 3.89 -7.00
CA VAL A 40 -16.17 2.96 -5.93
C VAL A 40 -16.27 3.61 -4.56
N THR A 41 -15.83 4.86 -4.42
CA THR A 41 -15.93 5.63 -3.17
C THR A 41 -17.39 5.84 -2.75
N LYS A 42 -18.28 6.18 -3.69
CA LYS A 42 -19.72 6.39 -3.42
C LYS A 42 -20.41 5.07 -3.06
N GLU A 43 -20.17 4.01 -3.81
CA GLU A 43 -20.75 2.68 -3.55
C GLU A 43 -20.33 2.13 -2.20
N PHE A 44 -19.04 2.25 -1.86
CA PHE A 44 -18.57 1.83 -0.55
C PHE A 44 -19.16 2.67 0.59
N THR A 45 -19.37 3.97 0.39
CA THR A 45 -20.06 4.83 1.37
C THR A 45 -21.49 4.32 1.63
N GLN A 46 -22.21 3.96 0.56
CA GLN A 46 -23.56 3.38 0.69
C GLN A 46 -23.54 1.98 1.32
N TYR A 47 -22.51 1.18 1.03
CA TYR A 47 -22.34 -0.13 1.65
C TYR A 47 -22.14 -0.01 3.15
N ILE A 48 -21.24 0.87 3.63
CA ILE A 48 -21.01 1.08 5.08
C ILE A 48 -22.29 1.45 5.81
N GLU A 49 -23.16 2.28 5.22
CA GLU A 49 -24.44 2.67 5.82
C GLU A 49 -25.44 1.51 5.97
N LYS A 50 -25.26 0.44 5.17
CA LYS A 50 -26.15 -0.73 5.12
C LYS A 50 -25.49 -2.02 5.63
N LYS A 51 -24.18 -1.96 5.94
CA LYS A 51 -23.40 -3.12 6.37
C LYS A 51 -24.09 -3.84 7.52
N SER A 52 -24.18 -5.16 7.42
CA SER A 52 -24.71 -6.03 8.45
C SER A 52 -23.60 -6.82 9.15
N ASP A 53 -23.85 -7.27 10.38
CA ASP A 53 -22.92 -8.14 11.11
C ASP A 53 -22.67 -9.47 10.37
N SER A 54 -23.62 -9.88 9.50
CA SER A 54 -23.47 -11.07 8.68
C SER A 54 -22.38 -10.96 7.61
N ASP A 55 -21.98 -9.75 7.23
CA ASP A 55 -20.96 -9.55 6.20
C ASP A 55 -19.56 -9.89 6.73
N GLU A 56 -19.35 -9.79 8.04
CA GLU A 56 -18.06 -10.03 8.67
C GLU A 56 -17.48 -11.41 8.34
N HIS A 57 -18.32 -12.45 8.37
CA HIS A 57 -17.88 -13.81 8.06
C HIS A 57 -17.44 -13.98 6.59
N LEU A 58 -17.97 -13.18 5.65
CA LEU A 58 -17.55 -13.18 4.26
C LEU A 58 -16.13 -12.63 4.13
N PHE A 59 -15.82 -11.54 4.82
CA PHE A 59 -14.47 -10.97 4.82
C PHE A 59 -13.43 -11.88 5.51
N VAL A 60 -13.80 -12.51 6.62
CA VAL A 60 -12.93 -13.50 7.29
C VAL A 60 -12.67 -14.69 6.38
N ARG A 61 -13.70 -15.17 5.68
CA ARG A 61 -13.56 -16.25 4.69
C ARG A 61 -12.64 -15.83 3.54
N ALA A 62 -12.83 -14.64 2.97
CA ALA A 62 -12.02 -14.12 1.88
C ALA A 62 -10.54 -13.98 2.29
N ALA A 63 -10.27 -13.38 3.46
CA ALA A 63 -8.93 -13.27 4.00
C ALA A 63 -8.27 -14.67 4.16
N LYS A 64 -9.01 -15.64 4.70
CA LYS A 64 -8.53 -17.02 4.83
C LYS A 64 -8.20 -17.67 3.49
N GLU A 65 -9.05 -17.52 2.48
CA GLU A 65 -8.82 -18.07 1.15
C GLU A 65 -7.58 -17.46 0.50
N VAL A 66 -7.42 -16.14 0.57
CA VAL A 66 -6.27 -15.42 0.02
C VAL A 66 -4.97 -15.74 0.76
N ILE A 67 -5.00 -15.81 2.09
CA ILE A 67 -3.84 -16.17 2.90
C ILE A 67 -3.40 -17.61 2.60
N ASN A 68 -4.34 -18.55 2.55
CA ASN A 68 -4.03 -19.96 2.24
C ASN A 68 -3.43 -20.10 0.84
N LEU A 69 -3.98 -19.37 -0.16
CA LEU A 69 -3.42 -19.38 -1.51
C LEU A 69 -1.94 -18.97 -1.53
N GLN A 70 -1.57 -17.94 -0.75
CA GLN A 70 -0.20 -17.48 -0.61
C GLN A 70 0.69 -18.53 0.10
N ILE A 71 0.22 -19.08 1.22
CA ILE A 71 0.97 -20.10 1.98
C ILE A 71 1.16 -21.37 1.15
N ASP A 72 0.12 -21.83 0.45
CA ASP A 72 0.18 -23.01 -0.41
C ASP A 72 1.14 -22.81 -1.60
N ALA A 73 1.30 -21.56 -2.04
CA ALA A 73 2.30 -21.17 -3.03
C ALA A 73 3.72 -21.02 -2.47
N GLY A 74 3.92 -21.21 -1.16
CA GLY A 74 5.23 -21.13 -0.50
C GLY A 74 5.63 -19.73 -0.04
N ILE A 75 4.69 -18.77 0.08
CA ILE A 75 4.95 -17.44 0.63
C ILE A 75 5.09 -17.52 2.15
N ASP A 76 6.22 -17.03 2.69
CA ASP A 76 6.55 -17.08 4.13
C ASP A 76 5.76 -16.04 4.93
N ILE A 77 5.56 -14.84 4.35
CA ILE A 77 4.92 -13.70 5.02
C ILE A 77 3.77 -13.21 4.14
N PRO A 78 2.56 -13.81 4.27
CA PRO A 78 1.38 -13.43 3.50
C PRO A 78 0.79 -12.10 3.98
N THR A 79 -0.11 -11.53 3.15
CA THR A 79 -1.00 -10.43 3.51
C THR A 79 -2.45 -10.91 3.54
N ASP A 80 -3.34 -10.11 4.10
CA ASP A 80 -4.79 -10.36 4.08
C ASP A 80 -5.44 -10.11 2.69
N GLY A 81 -4.63 -9.75 1.69
CA GLY A 81 -5.08 -9.43 0.35
C GLY A 81 -5.88 -8.13 0.26
N GLU A 82 -5.96 -7.36 1.34
CA GLU A 82 -6.74 -6.12 1.43
C GLU A 82 -8.22 -6.31 1.07
N VAL A 83 -8.73 -7.51 1.32
CA VAL A 83 -10.09 -7.91 0.89
C VAL A 83 -11.22 -7.06 1.48
N ARG A 84 -10.95 -6.31 2.56
CA ARG A 84 -11.91 -5.40 3.22
C ARG A 84 -11.94 -4.01 2.61
N ARG A 85 -10.96 -3.66 1.79
CA ARG A 85 -10.68 -2.29 1.34
C ARG A 85 -11.20 -2.08 -0.07
N GLU A 86 -12.08 -1.12 -0.28
CA GLU A 86 -12.49 -0.68 -1.62
C GLU A 86 -11.33 -0.03 -2.38
N ASN A 87 -10.50 0.67 -1.62
CA ASN A 87 -9.29 1.33 -2.03
C ASN A 87 -8.41 1.43 -0.79
N TYR A 88 -7.17 0.96 -0.84
CA TYR A 88 -6.30 0.87 0.34
C TYR A 88 -6.06 2.22 1.01
N ILE A 89 -6.08 3.33 0.26
CA ILE A 89 -5.87 4.69 0.76
C ILE A 89 -7.16 5.23 1.38
N HIS A 90 -8.25 5.23 0.60
CA HIS A 90 -9.52 5.80 1.03
C HIS A 90 -10.10 5.04 2.22
N TYR A 91 -9.95 3.72 2.25
CA TYR A 91 -10.34 2.89 3.39
C TYR A 91 -9.72 3.39 4.69
N HIS A 92 -8.40 3.66 4.70
CA HIS A 92 -7.71 4.25 5.86
C HIS A 92 -8.29 5.63 6.22
N CYS A 93 -8.45 6.51 5.24
CA CYS A 93 -8.94 7.88 5.46
C CYS A 93 -10.34 7.95 6.07
N ARG A 94 -11.20 6.92 5.84
CA ARG A 94 -12.56 6.87 6.42
C ARG A 94 -12.59 6.77 7.94
N TYR A 95 -11.52 6.29 8.54
CA TYR A 95 -11.39 6.16 10.00
C TYR A 95 -10.70 7.36 10.64
N LEU A 96 -10.36 8.38 9.86
CA LEU A 96 -9.75 9.62 10.34
C LEU A 96 -10.77 10.75 10.36
N GLU A 97 -10.63 11.64 11.36
CA GLU A 97 -11.34 12.92 11.34
C GLU A 97 -10.69 13.87 10.34
N GLY A 98 -11.49 14.73 9.74
CA GLY A 98 -11.02 15.77 8.82
C GLY A 98 -11.35 15.49 7.37
N PHE A 99 -11.65 14.25 6.98
CA PHE A 99 -12.05 13.86 5.64
C PHE A 99 -13.56 13.95 5.43
N ASP A 100 -13.96 14.44 4.25
CA ASP A 100 -15.33 14.45 3.74
C ASP A 100 -15.45 13.48 2.54
N PHE A 101 -16.21 12.41 2.71
CA PHE A 101 -16.51 11.40 1.70
C PHE A 101 -17.87 11.62 1.01
N LYS A 102 -18.64 12.62 1.46
CA LYS A 102 -19.97 12.94 0.90
C LYS A 102 -19.87 14.02 -0.16
N ASN A 103 -19.05 15.03 0.08
CA ASN A 103 -18.84 16.14 -0.84
C ASN A 103 -17.43 16.03 -1.42
N LEU A 104 -17.32 15.25 -2.49
CA LEU A 104 -16.05 15.02 -3.19
C LEU A 104 -15.62 16.28 -3.94
N GLU A 105 -14.31 16.47 -4.12
CA GLU A 105 -13.72 17.60 -4.86
C GLU A 105 -13.05 17.12 -6.14
N HIS A 106 -13.30 17.85 -7.23
CA HIS A 106 -12.66 17.58 -8.51
C HIS A 106 -11.15 17.84 -8.44
N ARG A 107 -10.36 16.89 -8.93
CA ARG A 107 -8.91 17.00 -9.06
C ARG A 107 -8.44 16.47 -10.40
N VAL A 108 -7.41 17.16 -10.89
CA VAL A 108 -6.62 16.74 -12.05
C VAL A 108 -5.31 16.18 -11.51
N LEU A 109 -5.03 14.94 -11.82
CA LEU A 109 -3.88 14.19 -11.30
C LEU A 109 -2.93 13.84 -12.45
N ARG A 110 -1.70 13.48 -12.10
CA ARG A 110 -0.68 12.98 -13.04
C ARG A 110 -0.49 13.91 -14.26
N ASP A 111 -0.32 15.21 -14.01
CA ASP A 111 -0.11 16.24 -15.05
C ASP A 111 -1.21 16.27 -16.13
N GLY A 112 -2.45 16.06 -15.74
CA GLY A 112 -3.61 16.09 -16.64
C GLY A 112 -3.97 14.74 -17.27
N ALA A 113 -3.28 13.68 -16.91
CA ALA A 113 -3.57 12.33 -17.45
C ALA A 113 -4.83 11.68 -16.84
N TYR A 114 -5.25 12.15 -15.67
CA TYR A 114 -6.40 11.59 -14.96
C TYR A 114 -7.18 12.67 -14.21
N GLU A 115 -8.50 12.68 -14.39
CA GLU A 115 -9.43 13.58 -13.70
C GLU A 115 -10.45 12.77 -12.93
N THR A 116 -10.68 13.13 -11.67
CA THR A 116 -11.67 12.45 -10.82
C THR A 116 -12.13 13.33 -9.67
N ASN A 117 -13.23 12.94 -9.02
CA ASN A 117 -13.67 13.52 -7.76
C ASN A 117 -13.14 12.69 -6.59
N LEU A 118 -12.41 13.34 -5.69
CA LEU A 118 -11.72 12.72 -4.56
C LEU A 118 -12.32 13.11 -3.21
N PRO A 119 -12.18 12.27 -2.16
CA PRO A 119 -12.46 12.68 -0.79
C PRO A 119 -11.67 13.94 -0.42
N ALA A 120 -12.31 14.87 0.28
CA ALA A 120 -11.73 16.16 0.60
C ALA A 120 -11.29 16.27 2.06
N VAL A 121 -10.10 16.83 2.28
CA VAL A 121 -9.64 17.27 3.60
C VAL A 121 -10.26 18.63 3.88
N ARG A 122 -11.24 18.70 4.79
CA ARG A 122 -11.98 19.93 5.12
C ARG A 122 -11.74 20.42 6.54
N ASN A 123 -11.05 19.65 7.36
CA ASN A 123 -10.69 20.01 8.72
C ASN A 123 -9.32 19.44 9.08
N LYS A 124 -8.80 19.79 10.25
CA LYS A 124 -7.56 19.23 10.76
C LYS A 124 -7.67 17.70 10.85
N ILE A 125 -6.73 17.00 10.24
CA ILE A 125 -6.63 15.55 10.29
C ILE A 125 -6.29 15.10 11.73
N LYS A 126 -7.05 14.12 12.21
CA LYS A 126 -6.83 13.49 13.52
C LYS A 126 -7.25 12.03 13.50
N HIS A 127 -6.57 11.25 14.30
CA HIS A 127 -7.01 9.90 14.63
C HIS A 127 -8.16 9.97 15.65
N ASN A 128 -9.24 9.27 15.40
CA ASN A 128 -10.46 9.32 16.24
C ASN A 128 -10.36 8.52 17.56
N GLY A 129 -9.23 7.88 17.82
CA GLY A 129 -8.98 7.09 19.03
C GLY A 129 -9.33 5.60 18.92
N SER A 130 -10.00 5.16 17.85
CA SER A 130 -10.25 3.74 17.60
C SER A 130 -9.47 3.25 16.38
N SER A 131 -8.83 2.09 16.50
CA SER A 131 -8.02 1.51 15.44
C SER A 131 -8.84 0.47 14.66
N TYR A 132 -9.08 0.74 13.38
CA TYR A 132 -9.68 -0.23 12.47
C TYR A 132 -8.68 -1.35 12.12
N SER A 133 -7.41 -1.01 11.98
CA SER A 133 -6.37 -1.92 11.55
C SER A 133 -6.17 -3.09 12.51
N VAL A 134 -6.38 -2.88 13.81
CA VAL A 134 -6.31 -3.94 14.83
C VAL A 134 -7.38 -5.00 14.60
N HIS A 135 -8.61 -4.60 14.26
CA HIS A 135 -9.68 -5.55 13.95
C HIS A 135 -9.33 -6.38 12.72
N ASP A 136 -8.92 -5.72 11.63
CA ASP A 136 -8.59 -6.37 10.37
C ASP A 136 -7.38 -7.31 10.52
N PHE A 137 -6.33 -6.86 11.19
CA PHE A 137 -5.15 -7.67 11.49
C PHE A 137 -5.50 -8.91 12.33
N LYS A 138 -6.21 -8.74 13.45
CA LYS A 138 -6.57 -9.87 14.32
C LYS A 138 -7.45 -10.88 13.61
N SER A 139 -8.39 -10.41 12.82
CA SER A 139 -9.26 -11.24 11.99
C SER A 139 -8.43 -12.09 11.02
N SER A 140 -7.52 -11.48 10.28
CA SER A 140 -6.66 -12.14 9.31
C SER A 140 -5.64 -13.08 9.98
N GLN A 141 -4.99 -12.64 11.06
CA GLN A 141 -4.04 -13.47 11.80
C GLN A 141 -4.70 -14.68 12.44
N SER A 142 -5.97 -14.59 12.85
CA SER A 142 -6.71 -15.71 13.46
C SER A 142 -6.95 -16.89 12.51
N VAL A 143 -6.88 -16.64 11.20
CA VAL A 143 -7.10 -17.66 10.15
C VAL A 143 -5.81 -18.04 9.41
N SER A 144 -4.67 -17.48 9.80
CA SER A 144 -3.35 -17.71 9.20
C SER A 144 -2.48 -18.61 10.09
N SER A 145 -1.77 -19.55 9.48
CA SER A 145 -0.71 -20.32 10.13
C SER A 145 0.67 -19.65 10.12
N ALA A 146 0.82 -18.58 9.29
CA ALA A 146 2.02 -17.78 9.17
C ALA A 146 1.80 -16.37 9.73
N PRO A 147 2.86 -15.60 10.05
CA PRO A 147 2.70 -14.21 10.46
C PRO A 147 2.20 -13.37 9.30
N VAL A 148 1.10 -12.65 9.51
CA VAL A 148 0.50 -11.77 8.49
C VAL A 148 1.19 -10.41 8.50
N LYS A 149 1.63 -9.95 7.33
CA LYS A 149 2.08 -8.57 7.11
C LYS A 149 0.87 -7.66 6.93
N PHE A 150 0.88 -6.51 7.60
CA PHE A 150 -0.17 -5.51 7.46
C PHE A 150 0.33 -4.29 6.69
N THR A 151 -0.46 -3.81 5.73
CA THR A 151 -0.16 -2.67 4.87
C THR A 151 -0.97 -1.44 5.25
N LEU A 152 -0.37 -0.27 5.18
CA LEU A 152 -0.98 1.03 5.43
C LEU A 152 -0.55 2.02 4.34
N PRO A 153 -1.40 2.94 3.90
CA PRO A 153 -0.97 3.99 2.98
C PRO A 153 -0.05 4.98 3.70
N GLY A 154 0.96 5.45 2.97
CA GLY A 154 1.84 6.49 3.46
C GLY A 154 1.27 7.90 3.34
N PRO A 155 1.80 8.86 4.12
CA PRO A 155 1.27 10.22 4.17
C PRO A 155 1.29 10.94 2.83
N LEU A 156 2.37 10.85 2.05
CA LEU A 156 2.48 11.51 0.74
C LEU A 156 1.48 10.92 -0.25
N THR A 157 1.30 9.60 -0.21
CA THR A 157 0.31 8.88 -1.03
C THR A 157 -1.12 9.30 -0.68
N ILE A 158 -1.45 9.47 0.59
CA ILE A 158 -2.77 9.97 1.01
C ILE A 158 -2.99 11.39 0.49
N MET A 159 -1.98 12.26 0.59
CA MET A 159 -2.07 13.66 0.14
C MET A 159 -2.38 13.79 -1.36
N ASP A 160 -1.75 12.95 -2.19
CA ASP A 160 -1.91 13.01 -3.64
C ASP A 160 -3.25 12.43 -4.12
N THR A 161 -3.82 11.52 -3.34
CA THR A 161 -5.07 10.83 -3.68
C THR A 161 -6.30 11.37 -2.95
N THR A 162 -6.16 12.51 -2.29
CA THR A 162 -7.23 13.26 -1.64
C THR A 162 -7.14 14.74 -2.00
N ALA A 163 -8.22 15.49 -1.78
CA ALA A 163 -8.25 16.90 -2.11
C ALA A 163 -8.02 17.76 -0.85
N ASP A 164 -6.87 18.39 -0.72
CA ASP A 164 -6.66 19.37 0.35
C ASP A 164 -7.49 20.62 0.10
N CYS A 165 -8.42 20.89 1.01
CA CYS A 165 -9.27 22.09 1.05
C CYS A 165 -9.15 22.84 2.39
N PHE A 166 -8.15 22.50 3.20
CA PHE A 166 -8.01 23.04 4.55
C PHE A 166 -6.60 23.53 4.91
N TYR A 167 -5.56 22.76 4.56
CA TYR A 167 -4.21 23.04 5.06
C TYR A 167 -3.48 24.11 4.26
N ASP A 168 -3.53 24.06 2.93
CA ASP A 168 -2.71 24.88 2.02
C ASP A 168 -1.21 24.90 2.42
N ASP A 169 -0.75 23.79 3.03
CA ASP A 169 0.59 23.57 3.60
C ASP A 169 0.90 22.06 3.53
N ARG A 170 1.52 21.63 2.44
CA ARG A 170 1.82 20.20 2.18
C ARG A 170 2.66 19.55 3.29
N PRO A 171 3.79 20.16 3.77
CA PRO A 171 4.55 19.61 4.87
C PRO A 171 3.75 19.42 6.16
N LYS A 172 2.85 20.37 6.48
CA LYS A 172 2.00 20.28 7.68
C LYS A 172 0.95 19.18 7.56
N LEU A 173 0.30 19.07 6.38
CA LEU A 173 -0.64 17.98 6.11
C LEU A 173 0.06 16.62 6.22
N ASN A 174 1.26 16.49 5.62
CA ASN A 174 2.07 15.28 5.72
C ASN A 174 2.36 14.88 7.17
N ARG A 175 2.77 15.84 8.02
CA ARG A 175 3.01 15.58 9.44
C ARG A 175 1.77 15.11 10.19
N ASP A 176 0.63 15.79 9.99
CA ASP A 176 -0.61 15.43 10.70
C ASP A 176 -1.09 14.03 10.23
N LEU A 177 -0.95 13.68 8.94
CA LEU A 177 -1.22 12.34 8.42
C LEU A 177 -0.28 11.29 9.01
N ALA A 178 1.04 11.56 9.01
CA ALA A 178 2.03 10.65 9.58
C ALA A 178 1.75 10.33 11.05
N GLU A 179 1.29 11.31 11.85
CA GLU A 179 0.88 11.09 13.23
C GLU A 179 -0.33 10.15 13.35
N THR A 180 -1.26 10.17 12.40
CA THR A 180 -2.40 9.24 12.41
C THR A 180 -1.99 7.84 12.01
N VAL A 181 -1.13 7.70 10.99
CA VAL A 181 -0.55 6.41 10.58
C VAL A 181 0.27 5.81 11.72
N ASN A 182 1.07 6.62 12.44
CA ASN A 182 1.81 6.16 13.61
C ASN A 182 0.90 5.55 14.70
N LYS A 183 -0.25 6.17 14.99
CA LYS A 183 -1.19 5.63 15.97
C LYS A 183 -1.77 4.27 15.55
N GLU A 184 -2.07 4.09 14.25
CA GLU A 184 -2.47 2.79 13.73
C GLU A 184 -1.34 1.76 13.85
N ILE A 185 -0.11 2.15 13.48
CA ILE A 185 1.08 1.30 13.61
C ILE A 185 1.31 0.85 15.05
N LEU A 186 1.29 1.78 16.01
CA LEU A 186 1.47 1.43 17.43
C LEU A 186 0.34 0.54 17.95
N SER A 187 -0.88 0.73 17.44
CA SER A 187 -2.02 -0.15 17.77
C SER A 187 -1.83 -1.56 17.21
N LEU A 188 -1.33 -1.70 15.98
CA LEU A 188 -0.95 -2.98 15.35
C LEU A 188 0.17 -3.68 16.13
N VAL A 189 1.19 -2.94 16.53
CA VAL A 189 2.30 -3.45 17.38
C VAL A 189 1.75 -4.03 18.68
N ASN A 190 0.88 -3.28 19.36
CA ASN A 190 0.24 -3.72 20.60
C ASN A 190 -0.68 -4.93 20.39
N ALA A 191 -1.22 -5.10 19.20
CA ALA A 191 -2.02 -6.26 18.80
C ALA A 191 -1.17 -7.49 18.43
N GLY A 192 0.17 -7.34 18.35
CA GLY A 192 1.12 -8.42 18.06
C GLY A 192 1.56 -8.52 16.59
N CYS A 193 1.25 -7.53 15.75
CA CYS A 193 1.73 -7.49 14.37
C CYS A 193 3.26 -7.37 14.34
N LYS A 194 3.93 -8.21 13.52
CA LYS A 194 5.39 -8.28 13.41
C LYS A 194 5.95 -7.69 12.13
N TYR A 195 5.12 -7.53 11.10
CA TYR A 195 5.51 -7.00 9.81
C TYR A 195 4.54 -5.90 9.40
N ILE A 196 5.02 -4.66 9.33
CA ILE A 196 4.19 -3.50 9.01
C ILE A 196 4.82 -2.76 7.83
N GLN A 197 4.05 -2.62 6.76
CA GLN A 197 4.44 -1.96 5.52
C GLN A 197 3.67 -0.64 5.37
N VAL A 198 4.40 0.43 5.07
CA VAL A 198 3.84 1.72 4.66
C VAL A 198 4.07 1.89 3.16
N ASP A 199 3.00 2.12 2.42
CA ASP A 199 3.03 2.20 0.96
C ASP A 199 3.16 3.65 0.51
N GLU A 200 4.33 3.97 -0.08
CA GLU A 200 4.67 5.29 -0.62
C GLU A 200 5.06 5.22 -2.12
N PRO A 201 4.16 4.78 -3.00
CA PRO A 201 4.42 4.79 -4.43
C PRO A 201 4.71 6.18 -4.99
N LEU A 202 4.26 7.23 -4.32
CA LEU A 202 4.47 8.62 -4.71
C LEU A 202 5.92 9.08 -4.55
N PHE A 203 6.74 8.40 -3.74
CA PHE A 203 8.16 8.73 -3.62
C PHE A 203 8.87 8.68 -4.97
N ALA A 204 8.61 7.65 -5.76
CA ALA A 204 9.20 7.52 -7.10
C ALA A 204 8.68 8.55 -8.11
N ARG A 205 7.50 9.13 -7.87
CA ARG A 205 6.87 10.12 -8.77
C ARG A 205 7.09 11.57 -8.35
N GLN A 206 7.32 11.81 -7.07
CA GLN A 206 7.45 13.12 -6.44
C GLN A 206 8.73 13.17 -5.59
N VAL A 207 9.89 12.99 -6.26
CA VAL A 207 11.21 12.89 -5.62
C VAL A 207 11.50 14.11 -4.73
N ASP A 208 11.16 15.33 -5.21
CA ASP A 208 11.42 16.57 -4.46
C ASP A 208 10.59 16.63 -3.16
N ASP A 209 9.32 16.26 -3.21
CA ASP A 209 8.49 16.20 -2.00
C ASP A 209 8.90 15.06 -1.07
N ALA A 210 9.29 13.91 -1.64
CA ALA A 210 9.83 12.79 -0.87
C ALA A 210 11.05 13.22 -0.04
N SER A 211 12.04 13.88 -0.68
CA SER A 211 13.26 14.37 -0.02
C SER A 211 12.99 15.56 0.92
N SER A 212 12.07 16.47 0.57
CA SER A 212 11.87 17.69 1.36
C SER A 212 11.09 17.46 2.66
N PHE A 213 10.08 16.57 2.67
CA PHE A 213 9.25 16.28 3.84
C PHE A 213 8.72 14.85 3.93
N GLY A 214 8.72 14.09 2.82
CA GLY A 214 8.21 12.72 2.79
C GLY A 214 8.99 11.77 3.70
N MET A 215 10.32 11.85 3.68
CA MET A 215 11.20 11.05 4.55
C MET A 215 10.93 11.31 6.04
N GLU A 216 10.74 12.59 6.43
CA GLU A 216 10.31 12.93 7.79
C GLU A 216 8.95 12.30 8.13
N GLY A 217 8.03 12.26 7.18
CA GLY A 217 6.73 11.59 7.33
C GLY A 217 6.88 10.11 7.68
N ILE A 218 7.76 9.38 7.00
CA ILE A 218 8.03 7.97 7.27
C ILE A 218 8.67 7.76 8.66
N GLU A 219 9.64 8.59 9.03
CA GLU A 219 10.23 8.55 10.39
C GLU A 219 9.17 8.73 11.47
N ARG A 220 8.21 9.63 11.25
CA ARG A 220 7.08 9.84 12.16
C ARG A 220 6.14 8.65 12.20
N CYS A 221 5.84 8.04 11.05
CA CYS A 221 4.98 6.85 10.99
C CYS A 221 5.52 5.72 11.88
N PHE A 222 6.83 5.51 11.88
CA PHE A 222 7.47 4.43 12.64
C PHE A 222 8.05 4.88 14.02
N HIS A 223 7.75 6.10 14.44
CA HIS A 223 8.22 6.57 15.75
C HIS A 223 7.69 5.70 16.89
N GLY A 224 8.59 5.26 17.78
CA GLY A 224 8.24 4.43 18.94
C GLY A 224 7.98 2.95 18.63
N VAL A 225 8.12 2.50 17.40
CA VAL A 225 8.00 1.08 17.04
C VAL A 225 9.20 0.30 17.58
N PRO A 226 8.98 -0.82 18.32
CA PRO A 226 10.07 -1.60 18.90
C PRO A 226 10.84 -2.38 17.82
N LYS A 227 12.10 -2.76 18.17
CA LYS A 227 13.04 -3.40 17.24
C LYS A 227 12.64 -4.82 16.80
N ASP A 228 11.72 -5.47 17.50
CA ASP A 228 11.22 -6.81 17.18
C ASP A 228 10.03 -6.79 16.21
N VAL A 229 9.70 -5.61 15.68
CA VAL A 229 8.72 -5.40 14.61
C VAL A 229 9.46 -4.91 13.37
N THR A 230 9.28 -5.62 12.27
CA THR A 230 9.89 -5.28 10.99
C THR A 230 9.13 -4.14 10.32
N LYS A 231 9.81 -3.04 10.10
CA LYS A 231 9.30 -1.79 9.51
C LYS A 231 9.66 -1.78 8.03
N ILE A 232 8.68 -1.67 7.17
CA ILE A 232 8.84 -1.78 5.71
C ILE A 232 8.27 -0.54 5.04
N ILE A 233 9.00 0.02 4.08
CA ILE A 233 8.46 0.98 3.12
C ILE A 233 8.33 0.30 1.76
N HIS A 234 7.21 0.52 1.06
CA HIS A 234 7.04 0.08 -0.32
C HIS A 234 7.05 1.29 -1.25
N MET A 235 7.98 1.27 -2.20
CA MET A 235 8.11 2.24 -3.28
C MET A 235 7.84 1.54 -4.60
N CYS A 236 6.96 2.09 -5.45
CA CYS A 236 6.63 1.49 -6.72
C CYS A 236 6.62 2.52 -7.86
N CYS A 237 6.80 2.04 -9.09
CA CYS A 237 6.74 2.90 -10.27
C CYS A 237 5.32 3.22 -10.73
N GLY A 238 4.32 2.61 -10.09
CA GLY A 238 2.89 2.71 -10.43
C GLY A 238 2.41 1.64 -11.40
N TYR A 239 1.10 1.56 -11.60
CA TYR A 239 0.44 0.54 -12.42
C TYR A 239 -0.36 1.16 -13.56
N PRO A 240 -0.51 0.45 -14.70
CA PRO A 240 -1.44 0.83 -15.74
C PRO A 240 -2.89 0.63 -15.28
N ASP A 241 -3.82 1.25 -15.98
CA ASP A 241 -5.25 1.09 -15.73
C ASP A 241 -5.77 -0.28 -16.21
N HIS A 242 -5.04 -0.92 -17.14
CA HIS A 242 -5.40 -2.21 -17.74
C HIS A 242 -4.19 -3.15 -17.71
N ILE A 243 -4.47 -4.45 -17.60
CA ILE A 243 -3.45 -5.49 -17.78
C ILE A 243 -2.93 -5.41 -19.23
N ASP A 244 -1.60 -5.58 -19.37
CA ASP A 244 -0.89 -5.54 -20.67
C ASP A 244 -0.87 -4.17 -21.37
N ASP A 245 -1.18 -3.08 -20.65
CA ASP A 245 -0.99 -1.74 -21.20
C ASP A 245 0.50 -1.35 -21.16
N GLU A 246 1.10 -1.26 -22.35
CA GLU A 246 2.53 -0.91 -22.52
C GLU A 246 2.79 0.60 -22.53
N ASP A 247 1.78 1.41 -22.88
CA ASP A 247 1.91 2.87 -23.04
C ASP A 247 1.78 3.64 -21.71
N TYR A 248 1.65 2.93 -20.61
CA TYR A 248 1.53 3.49 -19.29
C TYR A 248 2.76 4.29 -18.85
N LYS A 249 2.54 5.54 -18.44
CA LYS A 249 3.62 6.42 -17.94
C LYS A 249 4.04 5.99 -16.52
N LYS A 250 5.14 5.24 -16.44
CA LYS A 250 5.80 4.87 -15.19
C LYS A 250 6.53 6.06 -14.57
N ALA A 251 6.89 5.95 -13.29
CA ALA A 251 7.87 6.84 -12.68
C ALA A 251 9.23 6.68 -13.37
N ASP A 252 10.06 7.72 -13.29
CA ASP A 252 11.44 7.66 -13.80
C ASP A 252 12.24 6.60 -13.00
N PRO A 253 12.86 5.61 -13.66
CA PRO A 253 13.71 4.62 -12.97
C PRO A 253 14.82 5.24 -12.12
N GLU A 254 15.36 6.41 -12.52
CA GLU A 254 16.35 7.13 -11.75
C GLU A 254 15.85 7.59 -10.37
N SER A 255 14.53 7.67 -10.17
CA SER A 255 13.95 8.06 -8.88
C SER A 255 14.42 7.16 -7.73
N TYR A 256 14.52 5.85 -7.95
CA TYR A 256 15.06 4.93 -6.95
C TYR A 256 16.52 5.25 -6.62
N HIS A 257 17.34 5.51 -7.65
CA HIS A 257 18.76 5.86 -7.46
C HIS A 257 18.97 7.18 -6.73
N LEU A 258 18.09 8.17 -6.98
CA LEU A 258 18.13 9.47 -6.31
C LEU A 258 17.75 9.35 -4.82
N LEU A 259 16.75 8.55 -4.51
CA LEU A 259 16.22 8.42 -3.14
C LEU A 259 16.93 7.35 -2.30
N ALA A 260 17.65 6.41 -2.91
CA ALA A 260 18.20 5.23 -2.23
C ALA A 260 19.01 5.59 -0.97
N LYS A 261 19.88 6.60 -1.05
CA LYS A 261 20.70 7.02 0.10
C LYS A 261 19.86 7.55 1.25
N GLU A 262 18.85 8.37 0.98
CA GLU A 262 17.97 8.93 2.02
C GLU A 262 17.13 7.83 2.65
N VAL A 263 16.59 6.92 1.82
CA VAL A 263 15.83 5.75 2.29
C VAL A 263 16.71 4.81 3.12
N ASP A 264 17.99 4.62 2.75
CA ASP A 264 18.92 3.78 3.52
C ASP A 264 19.24 4.37 4.91
N GLU A 265 19.09 5.70 5.10
CA GLU A 265 19.28 6.35 6.39
C GLU A 265 18.04 6.32 7.30
N LEU A 266 16.83 6.06 6.76
CA LEU A 266 15.60 6.02 7.55
C LEU A 266 15.65 4.94 8.64
N ASN A 267 14.92 5.14 9.73
CA ASN A 267 14.77 4.14 10.80
C ASN A 267 13.73 3.05 10.43
N ILE A 268 13.94 2.42 9.31
CA ILE A 268 13.19 1.25 8.83
C ILE A 268 14.12 0.05 8.68
N ASP A 269 13.58 -1.15 8.44
CA ASP A 269 14.36 -2.38 8.33
C ASP A 269 14.45 -2.87 6.87
N GLN A 270 13.39 -2.65 6.09
CA GLN A 270 13.30 -3.13 4.72
C GLN A 270 12.72 -2.09 3.78
N VAL A 271 13.19 -2.08 2.55
CA VAL A 271 12.63 -1.32 1.43
C VAL A 271 12.14 -2.29 0.35
N SER A 272 10.89 -2.13 -0.06
CA SER A 272 10.31 -2.88 -1.17
C SER A 272 10.35 -2.01 -2.44
N ILE A 273 11.00 -2.52 -3.47
CA ILE A 273 11.11 -1.88 -4.78
C ILE A 273 10.53 -2.78 -5.86
N GLU A 274 9.95 -2.18 -6.87
CA GLU A 274 9.43 -2.89 -8.03
C GLU A 274 10.53 -2.97 -9.10
N ASP A 275 10.73 -4.15 -9.71
CA ASP A 275 11.71 -4.38 -10.76
C ASP A 275 11.11 -4.98 -12.04
N ALA A 276 10.11 -5.83 -11.91
CA ALA A 276 9.60 -6.60 -13.03
C ALA A 276 8.97 -5.75 -14.16
N HIS A 277 8.36 -4.60 -13.82
CA HIS A 277 7.83 -3.64 -14.80
C HIS A 277 8.83 -2.55 -15.20
N CYS A 278 9.84 -2.32 -14.37
CA CYS A 278 10.84 -1.28 -14.56
C CYS A 278 12.18 -1.84 -14.09
N GLN A 279 12.86 -2.54 -15.01
CA GLN A 279 14.12 -3.19 -14.70
C GLN A 279 15.15 -2.17 -14.20
N ASN A 280 15.57 -2.36 -12.97
CA ASN A 280 16.59 -1.57 -12.33
C ASN A 280 17.98 -2.13 -12.65
N ASN A 281 18.98 -1.25 -12.67
CA ASN A 281 20.36 -1.68 -12.68
C ASN A 281 20.69 -2.28 -11.29
N LEU A 282 21.46 -3.37 -11.26
CA LEU A 282 21.93 -4.02 -10.03
C LEU A 282 22.72 -3.09 -9.10
N GLU A 283 23.34 -2.03 -9.65
CA GLU A 283 23.97 -0.97 -8.88
C GLU A 283 23.01 -0.29 -7.87
N LEU A 284 21.70 -0.37 -8.11
CA LEU A 284 20.70 0.12 -7.15
C LEU A 284 20.78 -0.65 -5.83
N LEU A 285 20.98 -1.97 -5.88
CA LEU A 285 21.06 -2.80 -4.67
C LEU A 285 22.29 -2.46 -3.82
N GLU A 286 23.40 -2.05 -4.46
CA GLU A 286 24.64 -1.64 -3.78
C GLU A 286 24.47 -0.34 -2.98
N LYS A 287 23.42 0.45 -3.27
CA LYS A 287 23.12 1.69 -2.54
C LYS A 287 22.43 1.47 -1.19
N PHE A 288 21.94 0.26 -0.95
CA PHE A 288 21.29 -0.10 0.32
C PHE A 288 22.26 -0.89 1.20
N GLU A 289 22.99 -0.20 2.08
CA GLU A 289 23.95 -0.80 3.00
C GLU A 289 23.33 -1.26 4.32
N LYS A 290 22.25 -0.58 4.74
CA LYS A 290 21.61 -0.76 6.06
C LYS A 290 20.26 -1.48 5.98
N LYS A 291 19.67 -1.57 4.80
CA LYS A 291 18.34 -2.13 4.58
C LYS A 291 18.37 -3.47 3.86
N SER A 292 17.45 -4.35 4.22
CA SER A 292 17.13 -5.48 3.34
C SER A 292 16.21 -5.01 2.22
N VAL A 293 16.50 -5.41 0.99
CA VAL A 293 15.66 -5.08 -0.16
C VAL A 293 14.67 -6.20 -0.41
N ILE A 294 13.38 -5.87 -0.47
CA ILE A 294 12.33 -6.73 -0.99
C ILE A 294 12.22 -6.43 -2.48
N PHE A 295 12.59 -7.40 -3.30
CA PHE A 295 12.72 -7.23 -4.74
C PHE A 295 11.49 -7.76 -5.46
N GLY A 296 10.78 -6.89 -6.18
CA GLY A 296 9.55 -7.20 -6.89
C GLY A 296 9.81 -7.89 -8.23
N ALA A 297 9.90 -9.22 -8.21
CA ALA A 297 10.28 -10.06 -9.34
C ALA A 297 9.14 -10.44 -10.28
N ILE A 298 7.87 -10.13 -9.93
CA ILE A 298 6.69 -10.52 -10.69
C ILE A 298 5.98 -9.30 -11.24
N ALA A 299 5.72 -9.31 -12.56
CA ALA A 299 5.06 -8.22 -13.28
C ALA A 299 3.53 -8.34 -13.16
N ILE A 300 2.94 -7.81 -12.09
CA ILE A 300 1.51 -7.98 -11.78
C ILE A 300 0.54 -7.31 -12.78
N ALA A 301 1.01 -6.35 -13.58
CA ALA A 301 0.22 -5.71 -14.63
C ALA A 301 0.42 -6.37 -16.01
N SER A 302 1.07 -7.52 -16.08
CA SER A 302 1.21 -8.32 -17.29
C SER A 302 0.49 -9.66 -17.15
N SER A 303 -0.20 -10.09 -18.20
CA SER A 303 -0.80 -11.43 -18.28
C SER A 303 0.24 -12.52 -18.55
N ARG A 304 1.49 -12.13 -18.88
CA ARG A 304 2.61 -13.06 -19.05
C ARG A 304 2.96 -13.69 -17.70
N ILE A 305 3.17 -14.99 -17.71
CA ILE A 305 3.72 -15.71 -16.54
C ILE A 305 5.24 -15.78 -16.72
N GLU A 306 5.97 -15.29 -15.73
CA GLU A 306 7.43 -15.37 -15.68
C GLU A 306 7.88 -16.83 -15.61
N ARG A 307 8.96 -17.15 -16.33
CA ARG A 307 9.56 -18.47 -16.24
C ARG A 307 10.41 -18.57 -14.97
N GLU A 308 10.50 -19.77 -14.43
CA GLU A 308 11.29 -20.06 -13.22
C GLU A 308 12.74 -19.59 -13.37
N GLU A 309 13.36 -19.80 -14.55
CA GLU A 309 14.74 -19.37 -14.82
C GLU A 309 14.89 -17.84 -14.79
N GLU A 310 13.87 -17.09 -15.18
CA GLU A 310 13.90 -15.62 -15.14
C GLU A 310 13.93 -15.15 -13.68
N ILE A 311 13.08 -15.73 -12.82
CA ILE A 311 13.05 -15.40 -11.39
C ILE A 311 14.35 -15.84 -10.71
N LEU A 312 14.83 -17.05 -10.99
CA LEU A 312 16.07 -17.58 -10.42
C LEU A 312 17.31 -16.76 -10.86
N SER A 313 17.31 -16.18 -12.05
CA SER A 313 18.41 -15.31 -12.50
C SER A 313 18.57 -14.06 -11.64
N LEU A 314 17.46 -13.55 -11.04
CA LEU A 314 17.47 -12.41 -10.13
C LEU A 314 18.02 -12.76 -8.74
N ILE A 315 18.01 -14.04 -8.37
CA ILE A 315 18.48 -14.54 -7.06
C ILE A 315 20.00 -14.82 -7.09
N HIS A 316 20.56 -15.06 -8.27
CA HIS A 316 21.97 -15.39 -8.48
C HIS A 316 22.84 -14.16 -8.77
N ILE A 317 22.39 -13.00 -8.37
CA ILE A 317 23.11 -11.74 -8.50
C ILE A 317 24.26 -11.64 -7.53
#